data_018b745c4072bdede1a1b4a8c5ef5582
#
_entry.id   018b745c4072bdede1a1b4a8c5ef5582
#
_cell.length_a   1.000
_cell.length_b   1.000
_cell.length_c   1.000
_cell.angle_alpha   90.00
_cell.angle_beta   90.00
_cell.angle_gamma   90.00
#
_symmetry.space_group_name_H-M   'P 1'
#
loop_
_entity.id
_entity.type
_entity.pdbx_description
1 polymer ?
#
loop_
_entity_poly.entity_id
_entity_poly.type
_entity_poly.pdbx_seq_one_letter_code
_entity_poly.pdbx_strand_id
1 'polypeptide(L)'
;MSSPRDLAAIPSPALEGTALTVVVPVGSFEQHGPHLPLDTDTRIARAVAQALPDVVVAPAIEYGASGEHEGFAGTISIGAEAMETLVVEYGRSAFRWTKRVLFVNGHGGNGPALAKAVALLRYEGRDAAWVPCAVAGADAHAGHTETSLLLHLSPDLVHMSLAETGNLSPIADLMPGMRSGGMVAVSQNGVLGNPVGATAEDGAYIFGELVGRVTDGLARWEPGPDGRLR
;
A
#
# COMPACT_ATOMS: atom_id res chain seq x y z
N MET A 1 14.61 6.76 -19.00
CA MET A 1 14.57 6.27 -17.62
C MET A 1 14.74 4.76 -17.67
N SER A 2 15.60 4.17 -16.84
CA SER A 2 15.78 2.71 -16.80
C SER A 2 14.60 2.07 -16.07
N SER A 3 14.23 0.83 -16.45
CA SER A 3 13.24 0.06 -15.70
C SER A 3 13.74 -0.24 -14.29
N PRO A 4 12.85 -0.32 -13.28
CA PRO A 4 13.23 -0.66 -11.92
C PRO A 4 13.88 -2.05 -11.88
N ARG A 5 14.84 -2.22 -10.98
CA ARG A 5 15.54 -3.49 -10.78
C ARG A 5 14.94 -4.22 -9.57
N ASP A 6 14.76 -5.53 -9.69
CA ASP A 6 14.36 -6.36 -8.57
C ASP A 6 15.54 -6.59 -7.62
N LEU A 7 15.43 -6.08 -6.39
CA LEU A 7 16.48 -6.23 -5.36
C LEU A 7 16.80 -7.69 -5.07
N ALA A 8 15.81 -8.57 -5.08
CA ALA A 8 15.99 -9.99 -4.81
C ALA A 8 16.85 -10.71 -5.86
N ALA A 9 16.93 -10.14 -7.07
CA ALA A 9 17.73 -10.70 -8.16
C ALA A 9 19.16 -10.12 -8.25
N ILE A 10 19.53 -9.15 -7.36
CA ILE A 10 20.83 -8.50 -7.41
C ILE A 10 21.80 -9.16 -6.44
N PRO A 11 22.96 -9.64 -6.90
CA PRO A 11 24.00 -10.14 -6.01
C PRO A 11 24.57 -9.03 -5.12
N SER A 12 24.83 -9.34 -3.84
CA SER A 12 25.30 -8.36 -2.84
C SER A 12 26.49 -7.47 -3.31
N PRO A 13 27.53 -7.98 -3.97
CA PRO A 13 28.65 -7.13 -4.42
C PRO A 13 28.24 -6.04 -5.44
N ALA A 14 27.15 -6.25 -6.19
CA ALA A 14 26.65 -5.27 -7.16
C ALA A 14 25.92 -4.07 -6.51
N LEU A 15 25.66 -4.13 -5.21
CA LEU A 15 25.06 -3.06 -4.42
C LEU A 15 26.10 -2.20 -3.69
N GLU A 16 27.34 -2.66 -3.58
CA GLU A 16 28.41 -1.95 -2.86
C GLU A 16 28.73 -0.60 -3.51
N GLY A 17 28.77 0.45 -2.68
CA GLY A 17 29.11 1.80 -3.12
C GLY A 17 28.04 2.47 -3.99
N THR A 18 26.87 1.88 -4.18
CA THR A 18 25.79 2.47 -4.97
C THR A 18 24.97 3.46 -4.15
N ALA A 19 24.49 4.53 -4.82
CA ALA A 19 23.60 5.53 -4.20
C ALA A 19 22.13 5.30 -4.61
N LEU A 20 21.66 4.07 -4.45
CA LEU A 20 20.31 3.66 -4.89
C LEU A 20 19.22 4.14 -3.94
N THR A 21 18.04 4.38 -4.49
CA THR A 21 16.79 4.44 -3.73
C THR A 21 16.16 3.06 -3.73
N VAL A 22 15.95 2.51 -2.54
CA VAL A 22 15.21 1.25 -2.35
C VAL A 22 13.74 1.58 -2.13
N VAL A 23 12.88 0.99 -2.96
CA VAL A 23 11.42 1.10 -2.83
C VAL A 23 10.88 -0.20 -2.27
N VAL A 24 10.14 -0.09 -1.17
CA VAL A 24 9.56 -1.23 -0.46
C VAL A 24 8.04 -1.19 -0.60
N PRO A 25 7.42 -2.10 -1.37
CA PRO A 25 5.97 -2.23 -1.38
C PRO A 25 5.50 -2.71 0.00
N VAL A 26 4.44 -2.09 0.52
CA VAL A 26 3.84 -2.43 1.80
C VAL A 26 2.36 -2.65 1.58
N GLY A 27 1.89 -3.85 1.78
CA GLY A 27 0.50 -4.25 1.61
C GLY A 27 -0.15 -4.69 2.90
N SER A 28 -1.14 -5.54 2.72
CA SER A 28 -1.88 -6.25 3.77
C SER A 28 -2.24 -7.64 3.27
N PHE A 29 -2.75 -8.46 4.16
CA PHE A 29 -3.40 -9.72 3.85
C PHE A 29 -4.76 -9.74 4.55
N GLU A 30 -5.80 -9.23 3.87
CA GLU A 30 -7.11 -8.95 4.46
C GLU A 30 -8.25 -9.15 3.45
N GLN A 31 -9.46 -9.29 3.96
CA GLN A 31 -10.65 -9.37 3.11
C GLN A 31 -10.80 -8.11 2.24
N HIS A 32 -11.21 -8.28 1.00
CA HIS A 32 -11.59 -7.24 0.05
C HIS A 32 -12.91 -7.56 -0.63
N GLY A 33 -13.97 -7.68 0.19
CA GLY A 33 -15.27 -8.10 -0.27
C GLY A 33 -15.28 -9.55 -0.80
N PRO A 34 -16.38 -9.99 -1.42
CA PRO A 34 -16.48 -11.34 -1.95
C PRO A 34 -15.78 -11.53 -3.30
N HIS A 35 -15.30 -10.47 -3.93
CA HIS A 35 -14.89 -10.44 -5.34
C HIS A 35 -13.40 -10.17 -5.59
N LEU A 36 -12.64 -9.70 -4.61
CA LEU A 36 -11.20 -9.43 -4.75
C LEU A 36 -10.34 -10.38 -3.89
N PRO A 37 -9.08 -10.63 -4.31
CA PRO A 37 -8.17 -11.47 -3.54
C PRO A 37 -7.70 -10.79 -2.24
N LEU A 38 -7.28 -11.60 -1.26
CA LEU A 38 -6.84 -11.12 0.06
C LEU A 38 -5.56 -10.28 0.02
N ASP A 39 -4.75 -10.39 -1.04
CA ASP A 39 -3.49 -9.66 -1.23
C ASP A 39 -3.63 -8.44 -2.16
N THR A 40 -4.84 -7.89 -2.30
CA THR A 40 -5.15 -6.75 -3.17
C THR A 40 -4.20 -5.57 -2.95
N ASP A 41 -4.03 -5.13 -1.72
CA ASP A 41 -3.15 -4.02 -1.35
C ASP A 41 -1.68 -4.27 -1.71
N THR A 42 -1.23 -5.48 -1.49
CA THR A 42 0.14 -5.90 -1.85
C THR A 42 0.35 -5.84 -3.36
N ARG A 43 -0.64 -6.28 -4.15
CA ARG A 43 -0.59 -6.22 -5.62
C ARG A 43 -0.51 -4.80 -6.12
N ILE A 44 -1.36 -3.92 -5.59
CA ILE A 44 -1.38 -2.50 -5.96
C ILE A 44 -0.04 -1.85 -5.60
N ALA A 45 0.42 -2.00 -4.35
CA ALA A 45 1.68 -1.41 -3.90
C ALA A 45 2.88 -1.90 -4.71
N ARG A 46 2.93 -3.20 -5.02
CA ARG A 46 3.98 -3.82 -5.84
C ARG A 46 3.97 -3.29 -7.27
N ALA A 47 2.80 -3.21 -7.90
CA ALA A 47 2.67 -2.71 -9.27
C ALA A 47 3.10 -1.24 -9.35
N VAL A 48 2.69 -0.39 -8.41
CA VAL A 48 3.12 1.01 -8.35
C VAL A 48 4.63 1.10 -8.18
N ALA A 49 5.21 0.37 -7.23
CA ALA A 49 6.66 0.38 -7.01
C ALA A 49 7.44 -0.08 -8.25
N GLN A 50 6.96 -1.10 -8.95
CA GLN A 50 7.56 -1.64 -10.18
C GLN A 50 7.45 -0.71 -11.39
N ALA A 51 6.54 0.27 -11.36
CA ALA A 51 6.40 1.27 -12.41
C ALA A 51 7.29 2.51 -12.20
N LEU A 52 7.94 2.66 -11.02
CA LEU A 52 8.77 3.82 -10.72
C LEU A 52 10.11 3.77 -11.46
N PRO A 53 10.60 4.89 -12.03
CA PRO A 53 11.86 4.93 -12.72
C PRO A 53 13.07 4.94 -11.77
N ASP A 54 14.19 4.40 -12.23
CA ASP A 54 15.53 4.55 -11.63
C ASP A 54 15.65 4.14 -10.13
N VAL A 55 14.85 3.16 -9.71
CA VAL A 55 14.82 2.62 -8.34
C VAL A 55 15.17 1.13 -8.31
N VAL A 56 15.39 0.63 -7.10
CA VAL A 56 15.48 -0.81 -6.82
C VAL A 56 14.29 -1.20 -5.97
N VAL A 57 13.49 -2.16 -6.44
CA VAL A 57 12.27 -2.61 -5.75
C VAL A 57 12.60 -3.83 -4.90
N ALA A 58 12.34 -3.72 -3.61
CA ALA A 58 12.49 -4.82 -2.65
C ALA A 58 11.30 -5.79 -2.71
N PRO A 59 11.45 -7.03 -2.19
CA PRO A 59 10.31 -7.86 -1.87
C PRO A 59 9.31 -7.13 -0.99
N ALA A 60 8.01 -7.36 -1.23
CA ALA A 60 6.95 -6.67 -0.49
C ALA A 60 6.89 -7.11 0.98
N ILE A 61 6.47 -6.19 1.85
CA ILE A 61 5.93 -6.52 3.17
C ILE A 61 4.45 -6.82 2.96
N GLU A 62 4.08 -8.10 3.01
CA GLU A 62 2.77 -8.59 2.58
C GLU A 62 1.74 -8.65 3.72
N TYR A 63 2.16 -8.59 4.98
CA TYR A 63 1.29 -8.58 6.16
C TYR A 63 1.36 -7.21 6.82
N GLY A 64 0.18 -6.64 7.11
CA GLY A 64 0.03 -5.30 7.67
C GLY A 64 -0.77 -5.24 8.96
N ALA A 65 -1.13 -4.03 9.35
CA ALA A 65 -1.98 -3.72 10.49
C ALA A 65 -3.44 -3.68 10.04
N SER A 66 -4.07 -4.85 9.91
CA SER A 66 -5.42 -5.07 9.36
C SER A 66 -6.42 -5.54 10.43
N GLY A 67 -6.22 -5.14 11.69
CA GLY A 67 -7.05 -5.60 12.81
C GLY A 67 -8.53 -5.28 12.65
N GLU A 68 -8.88 -4.22 11.95
CA GLU A 68 -10.26 -3.85 11.64
C GLU A 68 -10.98 -4.87 10.75
N HIS A 69 -10.24 -5.72 10.02
CA HIS A 69 -10.76 -6.76 9.12
C HIS A 69 -10.80 -8.16 9.74
N GLU A 70 -10.36 -8.36 10.98
CA GLU A 70 -10.28 -9.68 11.65
C GLU A 70 -11.63 -10.39 11.82
N GLY A 71 -12.74 -9.67 11.67
CA GLY A 71 -14.09 -10.27 11.63
C GLY A 71 -14.37 -11.11 10.38
N PHE A 72 -13.50 -11.08 9.37
CA PHE A 72 -13.63 -11.82 8.11
C PHE A 72 -12.59 -12.92 7.99
N ALA A 73 -13.01 -14.11 7.56
CA ALA A 73 -12.10 -15.23 7.35
C ALA A 73 -11.02 -14.90 6.30
N GLY A 74 -9.81 -15.38 6.54
CA GLY A 74 -8.65 -15.19 5.65
C GLY A 74 -7.79 -13.96 6.00
N THR A 75 -8.29 -12.98 6.73
CA THR A 75 -7.50 -11.84 7.21
C THR A 75 -6.44 -12.30 8.22
N ILE A 76 -5.20 -11.83 8.02
CA ILE A 76 -4.09 -12.01 8.95
C ILE A 76 -3.47 -10.64 9.22
N SER A 77 -3.70 -10.12 10.41
CA SER A 77 -3.10 -8.87 10.90
C SER A 77 -1.89 -9.16 11.78
N ILE A 78 -0.80 -8.43 11.58
CA ILE A 78 0.35 -8.45 12.51
C ILE A 78 0.21 -7.37 13.60
N GLY A 79 -0.79 -6.47 13.48
CA GLY A 79 -1.01 -5.35 14.39
C GLY A 79 -0.06 -4.17 14.15
N ALA A 80 -0.47 -3.01 14.63
CA ALA A 80 0.26 -1.75 14.38
C ALA A 80 1.63 -1.71 15.05
N GLU A 81 1.79 -2.28 16.26
CA GLU A 81 3.06 -2.29 16.98
C GLU A 81 4.12 -3.17 16.30
N ALA A 82 3.73 -4.36 15.84
CA ALA A 82 4.64 -5.22 15.10
C ALA A 82 5.01 -4.61 13.75
N MET A 83 4.05 -3.98 13.06
CA MET A 83 4.30 -3.26 11.81
C MET A 83 5.29 -2.09 12.01
N GLU A 84 5.11 -1.28 13.04
CA GLU A 84 6.04 -0.18 13.39
C GLU A 84 7.46 -0.73 13.63
N THR A 85 7.59 -1.76 14.46
CA THR A 85 8.86 -2.41 14.75
C THR A 85 9.53 -2.96 13.51
N LEU A 86 8.77 -3.66 12.65
CA LEU A 86 9.27 -4.24 11.40
C LEU A 86 9.84 -3.15 10.49
N VAL A 87 9.12 -2.04 10.30
CA VAL A 87 9.54 -0.93 9.42
C VAL A 87 10.79 -0.24 9.98
N VAL A 88 10.87 -0.03 11.30
CA VAL A 88 12.05 0.55 11.96
C VAL A 88 13.27 -0.33 11.76
N GLU A 89 13.19 -1.62 12.07
CA GLU A 89 14.32 -2.54 11.94
C GLU A 89 14.71 -2.80 10.50
N TYR A 90 13.73 -2.86 9.58
CA TYR A 90 13.99 -2.89 8.14
C TYR A 90 14.82 -1.67 7.71
N GLY A 91 14.38 -0.48 8.09
CA GLY A 91 15.08 0.76 7.76
C GLY A 91 16.50 0.79 8.34
N ARG A 92 16.64 0.50 9.64
CA ARG A 92 17.97 0.45 10.30
C ARG A 92 18.94 -0.50 9.60
N SER A 93 18.44 -1.64 9.12
CA SER A 93 19.24 -2.61 8.37
C SER A 93 19.57 -2.11 6.97
N ALA A 94 18.57 -1.63 6.21
CA ALA A 94 18.75 -1.16 4.83
C ALA A 94 19.73 0.02 4.73
N PHE A 95 19.64 0.97 5.65
CA PHE A 95 20.52 2.15 5.67
C PHE A 95 21.99 1.87 6.00
N ARG A 96 22.39 0.63 6.20
CA ARG A 96 23.80 0.24 6.25
C ARG A 96 24.46 0.27 4.86
N TRP A 97 23.68 0.19 3.79
CA TRP A 97 24.19 0.07 2.42
C TRP A 97 23.44 0.94 1.39
N THR A 98 22.22 1.41 1.68
CA THR A 98 21.49 2.34 0.80
C THR A 98 21.40 3.73 1.40
N LYS A 99 21.13 4.73 0.56
CA LYS A 99 21.01 6.14 1.00
C LYS A 99 19.55 6.58 1.17
N ARG A 100 18.61 5.94 0.48
CA ARG A 100 17.18 6.30 0.53
C ARG A 100 16.30 5.08 0.56
N VAL A 101 15.23 5.14 1.37
CA VAL A 101 14.19 4.11 1.42
C VAL A 101 12.84 4.78 1.29
N LEU A 102 12.04 4.33 0.32
CA LEU A 102 10.64 4.73 0.14
C LEU A 102 9.73 3.53 0.40
N PHE A 103 8.82 3.65 1.36
CA PHE A 103 7.76 2.69 1.58
C PHE A 103 6.51 3.10 0.78
N VAL A 104 6.10 2.28 -0.19
CA VAL A 104 4.88 2.48 -1.00
C VAL A 104 3.77 1.65 -0.38
N ASN A 105 2.81 2.32 0.24
CA ASN A 105 1.79 1.69 1.07
C ASN A 105 0.45 1.52 0.34
N GLY A 106 -0.02 0.28 0.21
CA GLY A 106 -1.33 -0.07 -0.35
C GLY A 106 -2.48 0.01 0.66
N HIS A 107 -2.21 -0.21 1.95
CA HIS A 107 -3.22 -0.38 2.99
C HIS A 107 -3.34 0.82 3.93
N GLY A 108 -4.55 1.37 4.06
CA GLY A 108 -4.80 2.54 4.92
C GLY A 108 -4.45 2.32 6.40
N GLY A 109 -4.74 1.13 6.94
CA GLY A 109 -4.46 0.74 8.34
C GLY A 109 -2.99 0.79 8.72
N ASN A 110 -2.07 0.62 7.76
CA ASN A 110 -0.62 0.74 7.99
C ASN A 110 -0.16 2.19 8.23
N GLY A 111 -0.94 3.18 7.79
CA GLY A 111 -0.54 4.59 7.78
C GLY A 111 0.01 5.11 9.12
N PRO A 112 -0.70 4.90 10.24
CA PRO A 112 -0.21 5.34 11.56
C PRO A 112 1.12 4.70 11.98
N ALA A 113 1.32 3.41 11.71
CA ALA A 113 2.56 2.70 12.01
C ALA A 113 3.73 3.18 11.14
N LEU A 114 3.48 3.35 9.83
CA LEU A 114 4.47 3.90 8.89
C LEU A 114 4.88 5.33 9.27
N ALA A 115 3.92 6.20 9.60
CA ALA A 115 4.21 7.57 10.00
C ALA A 115 5.14 7.63 11.23
N LYS A 116 4.87 6.82 12.26
CA LYS A 116 5.72 6.74 13.46
C LYS A 116 7.09 6.15 13.16
N ALA A 117 7.14 5.03 12.45
CA ALA A 117 8.39 4.34 12.13
C ALA A 117 9.30 5.20 11.26
N VAL A 118 8.75 5.84 10.21
CA VAL A 118 9.52 6.70 9.32
C VAL A 118 9.96 7.98 10.03
N ALA A 119 9.11 8.59 10.87
CA ALA A 119 9.52 9.73 11.68
C ALA A 119 10.70 9.37 12.61
N LEU A 120 10.69 8.19 13.24
CA LEU A 120 11.80 7.72 14.07
C LEU A 120 13.07 7.50 13.23
N LEU A 121 12.99 6.83 12.07
CA LEU A 121 14.13 6.63 11.18
C LEU A 121 14.74 7.97 10.75
N ARG A 122 13.90 8.95 10.45
CA ARG A 122 14.37 10.32 10.10
C ARG A 122 15.01 11.04 11.28
N TYR A 123 14.44 10.91 12.49
CA TYR A 123 15.05 11.42 13.72
C TYR A 123 16.44 10.80 13.98
N GLU A 124 16.63 9.54 13.63
CA GLU A 124 17.91 8.84 13.67
C GLU A 124 18.88 9.24 12.51
N GLY A 125 18.51 10.23 11.69
CA GLY A 125 19.34 10.74 10.59
C GLY A 125 19.26 9.92 9.29
N ARG A 126 18.25 9.06 9.11
CA ARG A 126 18.05 8.25 7.92
C ARG A 126 17.08 8.91 6.94
N ASP A 127 17.39 8.89 5.66
CA ASP A 127 16.59 9.52 4.60
C ASP A 127 15.45 8.58 4.12
N ALA A 128 14.52 8.30 5.03
CA ALA A 128 13.34 7.47 4.80
C ALA A 128 12.12 8.34 4.48
N ALA A 129 11.23 7.79 3.63
CA ALA A 129 9.91 8.36 3.35
C ALA A 129 8.87 7.26 3.13
N TRP A 130 7.60 7.62 3.15
CA TRP A 130 6.50 6.75 2.75
C TRP A 130 5.45 7.49 1.93
N VAL A 131 4.69 6.75 1.11
CA VAL A 131 3.62 7.31 0.28
C VAL A 131 2.45 6.32 0.20
N PRO A 132 1.19 6.77 0.36
CA PRO A 132 0.04 5.87 0.19
C PRO A 132 -0.33 5.73 -1.29
N CYS A 133 -0.76 4.55 -1.70
CA CYS A 133 -1.47 4.29 -2.95
C CYS A 133 -2.93 4.77 -2.81
N ALA A 134 -3.16 6.07 -2.83
CA ALA A 134 -4.49 6.65 -2.71
C ALA A 134 -4.71 7.73 -3.76
N VAL A 135 -5.89 7.83 -4.35
CA VAL A 135 -6.30 8.88 -5.29
C VAL A 135 -7.42 9.72 -4.70
N ALA A 136 -7.54 10.95 -5.15
CA ALA A 136 -8.62 11.82 -4.70
C ALA A 136 -9.98 11.29 -5.17
N GLY A 137 -10.98 11.28 -4.27
CA GLY A 137 -12.33 10.80 -4.60
C GLY A 137 -12.48 9.27 -4.64
N ALA A 138 -11.44 8.51 -4.32
CA ALA A 138 -11.54 7.06 -4.19
C ALA A 138 -12.56 6.66 -3.11
N ASP A 139 -13.24 5.57 -3.34
CA ASP A 139 -13.95 4.84 -2.29
C ASP A 139 -12.98 4.22 -1.28
N ALA A 140 -13.51 3.80 -0.13
CA ALA A 140 -12.64 3.55 1.01
C ALA A 140 -12.02 2.15 1.02
N HIS A 141 -12.73 1.11 0.49
CA HIS A 141 -12.26 -0.27 0.52
C HIS A 141 -13.06 -1.19 -0.40
N ALA A 142 -12.39 -1.99 -1.20
CA ALA A 142 -12.96 -3.00 -2.10
C ALA A 142 -14.09 -2.47 -3.03
N GLY A 143 -14.12 -1.16 -3.29
CA GLY A 143 -15.11 -0.53 -4.14
C GLY A 143 -14.64 -0.39 -5.59
N HIS A 144 -15.12 0.67 -6.28
CA HIS A 144 -14.81 0.90 -7.69
C HIS A 144 -13.31 1.04 -7.95
N THR A 145 -12.61 1.76 -7.07
CA THR A 145 -11.20 2.09 -7.25
C THR A 145 -10.31 0.85 -7.27
N GLU A 146 -10.36 0.04 -6.21
CA GLU A 146 -9.53 -1.15 -6.09
C GLU A 146 -9.97 -2.25 -7.05
N THR A 147 -11.27 -2.39 -7.28
CA THR A 147 -11.79 -3.35 -8.26
C THR A 147 -11.30 -3.02 -9.66
N SER A 148 -11.35 -1.74 -10.07
CA SER A 148 -10.84 -1.31 -11.36
C SER A 148 -9.33 -1.54 -11.48
N LEU A 149 -8.57 -1.19 -10.44
CA LEU A 149 -7.12 -1.45 -10.38
C LEU A 149 -6.82 -2.94 -10.56
N LEU A 150 -7.54 -3.83 -9.85
CA LEU A 150 -7.31 -5.27 -9.96
C LEU A 150 -7.76 -5.83 -11.32
N LEU A 151 -8.83 -5.31 -11.92
CA LEU A 151 -9.22 -5.66 -13.30
C LEU A 151 -8.14 -5.29 -14.31
N HIS A 152 -7.38 -4.22 -14.08
CA HIS A 152 -6.24 -3.84 -14.91
C HIS A 152 -4.99 -4.69 -14.62
N LEU A 153 -4.66 -4.91 -13.35
CA LEU A 153 -3.40 -5.53 -12.93
C LEU A 153 -3.43 -7.06 -12.86
N SER A 154 -4.56 -7.64 -12.50
CA SER A 154 -4.73 -9.07 -12.24
C SER A 154 -6.17 -9.54 -12.51
N PRO A 155 -6.69 -9.38 -13.74
CA PRO A 155 -8.10 -9.61 -14.08
C PRO A 155 -8.59 -11.03 -13.75
N ASP A 156 -7.72 -12.02 -13.86
CA ASP A 156 -8.05 -13.44 -13.60
C ASP A 156 -8.39 -13.72 -12.11
N LEU A 157 -8.08 -12.79 -11.21
CA LEU A 157 -8.34 -12.90 -9.77
C LEU A 157 -9.58 -12.12 -9.32
N VAL A 158 -10.23 -11.40 -10.22
CA VAL A 158 -11.40 -10.59 -9.91
C VAL A 158 -12.68 -11.35 -10.26
N HIS A 159 -13.51 -11.62 -9.27
CA HIS A 159 -14.76 -12.34 -9.44
C HIS A 159 -15.94 -11.37 -9.57
N MET A 160 -16.05 -10.66 -10.70
CA MET A 160 -17.09 -9.63 -10.92
C MET A 160 -18.53 -10.13 -10.72
N SER A 161 -18.80 -11.42 -10.92
CA SER A 161 -20.11 -12.02 -10.64
C SER A 161 -20.47 -12.04 -9.15
N LEU A 162 -19.51 -11.83 -8.26
CA LEU A 162 -19.66 -11.75 -6.81
C LEU A 162 -19.57 -10.31 -6.31
N ALA A 163 -19.32 -9.33 -7.19
CA ALA A 163 -19.22 -7.93 -6.81
C ALA A 163 -20.56 -7.37 -6.35
N GLU A 164 -20.62 -6.88 -5.12
CA GLU A 164 -21.81 -6.33 -4.49
C GLU A 164 -21.52 -4.97 -3.89
N THR A 165 -22.46 -4.03 -4.02
CA THR A 165 -22.38 -2.73 -3.37
C THR A 165 -22.36 -2.89 -1.85
N GLY A 166 -21.40 -2.26 -1.19
CA GLY A 166 -21.28 -2.22 0.26
C GLY A 166 -21.82 -0.92 0.87
N ASN A 167 -21.20 -0.47 1.97
CA ASN A 167 -21.59 0.78 2.60
C ASN A 167 -21.02 1.98 1.80
N LEU A 168 -21.90 2.91 1.41
CA LEU A 168 -21.55 4.10 0.62
C LEU A 168 -21.35 5.37 1.48
N SER A 169 -21.50 5.25 2.80
CA SER A 169 -21.30 6.41 3.70
C SER A 169 -19.84 6.87 3.68
N PRO A 170 -19.58 8.16 3.85
CA PRO A 170 -18.21 8.67 3.96
C PRO A 170 -17.43 7.93 5.05
N ILE A 171 -16.17 7.58 4.79
CA ILE A 171 -15.32 6.84 5.73
C ILE A 171 -15.23 7.52 7.11
N ALA A 172 -15.25 8.86 7.15
CA ALA A 172 -15.23 9.61 8.40
C ALA A 172 -16.41 9.27 9.32
N ASP A 173 -17.59 9.01 8.74
CA ASP A 173 -18.81 8.67 9.48
C ASP A 173 -18.77 7.20 9.95
N LEU A 174 -18.04 6.34 9.27
CA LEU A 174 -17.89 4.91 9.59
C LEU A 174 -16.80 4.65 10.65
N MET A 175 -15.82 5.55 10.78
CA MET A 175 -14.67 5.36 11.68
C MET A 175 -15.04 5.04 13.14
N PRO A 176 -16.08 5.67 13.78
CA PRO A 176 -16.45 5.29 15.14
C PRO A 176 -16.91 3.82 15.24
N GLY A 177 -17.74 3.37 14.28
CA GLY A 177 -18.21 1.98 14.21
C GLY A 177 -17.07 1.01 13.96
N MET A 178 -16.17 1.31 13.04
CA MET A 178 -14.99 0.50 12.74
C MET A 178 -14.07 0.34 13.95
N ARG A 179 -13.85 1.41 14.71
CA ARG A 179 -13.02 1.35 15.93
C ARG A 179 -13.62 0.49 17.04
N SER A 180 -14.95 0.43 17.14
CA SER A 180 -15.63 -0.30 18.20
C SER A 180 -15.95 -1.75 17.86
N GLY A 181 -16.14 -2.08 16.58
CA GLY A 181 -16.60 -3.41 16.14
C GLY A 181 -15.99 -3.92 14.84
N GLY A 182 -14.95 -3.26 14.35
CA GLY A 182 -14.28 -3.62 13.10
C GLY A 182 -15.13 -3.35 11.84
N MET A 183 -14.62 -3.82 10.71
CA MET A 183 -15.26 -3.67 9.40
C MET A 183 -16.65 -4.31 9.37
N VAL A 184 -16.84 -5.45 10.03
CA VAL A 184 -18.13 -6.17 10.07
C VAL A 184 -19.26 -5.34 10.70
N ALA A 185 -18.93 -4.41 11.60
CA ALA A 185 -19.92 -3.55 12.23
C ALA A 185 -20.46 -2.45 11.29
N VAL A 186 -19.75 -2.14 10.21
CA VAL A 186 -20.10 -1.07 9.27
C VAL A 186 -20.42 -1.60 7.87
N SER A 187 -19.96 -2.81 7.52
CA SER A 187 -20.26 -3.48 6.25
C SER A 187 -20.26 -4.99 6.42
N GLN A 188 -21.41 -5.62 6.14
CA GLN A 188 -21.54 -7.07 6.27
C GLN A 188 -20.78 -7.86 5.20
N ASN A 189 -20.65 -7.30 3.99
CA ASN A 189 -19.88 -7.89 2.89
C ASN A 189 -18.43 -7.39 2.83
N GLY A 190 -18.02 -6.54 3.76
CA GLY A 190 -16.66 -6.01 3.84
C GLY A 190 -16.33 -4.92 2.82
N VAL A 191 -17.28 -4.45 2.01
CA VAL A 191 -17.07 -3.42 0.98
C VAL A 191 -17.44 -2.04 1.53
N LEU A 192 -16.60 -1.03 1.35
CA LEU A 192 -16.92 0.38 1.59
C LEU A 192 -16.81 1.14 0.26
N GLY A 193 -17.86 1.00 -0.55
CA GLY A 193 -17.91 1.55 -1.90
C GLY A 193 -18.86 0.75 -2.80
N ASN A 194 -18.78 1.01 -4.11
CA ASN A 194 -19.56 0.30 -5.11
C ASN A 194 -18.65 -0.27 -6.21
N PRO A 195 -18.34 -1.58 -6.21
CA PRO A 195 -17.51 -2.20 -7.24
C PRO A 195 -18.31 -2.47 -8.55
N VAL A 196 -19.65 -2.35 -8.53
CA VAL A 196 -20.47 -2.60 -9.71
C VAL A 196 -20.19 -1.52 -10.75
N GLY A 197 -19.80 -1.94 -11.95
CA GLY A 197 -19.41 -1.01 -13.04
C GLY A 197 -17.93 -0.64 -13.05
N ALA A 198 -17.10 -1.21 -12.17
CA ALA A 198 -15.65 -1.09 -12.27
C ALA A 198 -15.12 -1.69 -13.59
N THR A 199 -14.13 -1.04 -14.20
CA THR A 199 -13.56 -1.45 -15.48
C THR A 199 -12.03 -1.48 -15.46
N ALA A 200 -11.42 -2.30 -16.31
CA ALA A 200 -9.98 -2.29 -16.49
C ALA A 200 -9.45 -0.96 -17.08
N GLU A 201 -10.28 -0.25 -17.85
CA GLU A 201 -9.94 1.06 -18.41
C GLU A 201 -9.83 2.12 -17.33
N ASP A 202 -10.80 2.18 -16.41
CA ASP A 202 -10.72 3.04 -15.21
C ASP A 202 -9.50 2.66 -14.35
N GLY A 203 -9.25 1.35 -14.22
CA GLY A 203 -8.08 0.84 -13.52
C GLY A 203 -6.75 1.31 -14.11
N ALA A 204 -6.63 1.31 -15.44
CA ALA A 204 -5.45 1.82 -16.15
C ALA A 204 -5.27 3.32 -15.91
N TYR A 205 -6.35 4.10 -15.96
CA TYR A 205 -6.33 5.53 -15.66
C TYR A 205 -5.90 5.79 -14.21
N ILE A 206 -6.55 5.16 -13.23
CA ILE A 206 -6.24 5.30 -11.80
C ILE A 206 -4.79 4.89 -11.51
N PHE A 207 -4.33 3.79 -12.13
CA PHE A 207 -2.94 3.35 -11.99
C PHE A 207 -1.95 4.38 -12.52
N GLY A 208 -2.22 4.99 -13.66
CA GLY A 208 -1.41 6.08 -14.22
C GLY A 208 -1.31 7.28 -13.28
N GLU A 209 -2.44 7.70 -12.67
CA GLU A 209 -2.48 8.77 -11.67
C GLU A 209 -1.65 8.42 -10.41
N LEU A 210 -1.77 7.18 -9.91
CA LEU A 210 -0.99 6.70 -8.77
C LEU A 210 0.52 6.75 -9.05
N VAL A 211 0.94 6.17 -10.17
CA VAL A 211 2.36 6.12 -10.59
C VAL A 211 2.89 7.53 -10.83
N GLY A 212 2.14 8.39 -11.51
CA GLY A 212 2.54 9.78 -11.76
C GLY A 212 2.80 10.53 -10.46
N ARG A 213 1.85 10.47 -9.52
CA ARG A 213 1.96 11.14 -8.21
C ARG A 213 3.14 10.62 -7.39
N VAL A 214 3.35 9.30 -7.34
CA VAL A 214 4.47 8.72 -6.59
C VAL A 214 5.80 9.09 -7.25
N THR A 215 5.87 9.09 -8.59
CA THR A 215 7.05 9.53 -9.35
C THR A 215 7.39 10.99 -9.06
N ASP A 216 6.41 11.87 -9.06
CA ASP A 216 6.60 13.29 -8.74
C ASP A 216 7.07 13.49 -7.29
N GLY A 217 6.47 12.77 -6.34
CA GLY A 217 6.89 12.78 -4.94
C GLY A 217 8.33 12.27 -4.76
N LEU A 218 8.69 11.18 -5.46
CA LEU A 218 10.04 10.63 -5.47
C LEU A 218 11.07 11.62 -6.05
N ALA A 219 10.71 12.32 -7.12
CA ALA A 219 11.59 13.30 -7.75
C ALA A 219 11.81 14.54 -6.87
N ARG A 220 10.76 15.07 -6.24
CA ARG A 220 10.87 16.19 -5.30
C ARG A 220 11.56 15.83 -4.00
N TRP A 221 11.27 14.66 -3.47
CA TRP A 221 11.76 14.13 -2.20
C TRP A 221 11.62 15.10 -1.02
N GLU A 222 10.43 15.61 -0.79
CA GLU A 222 10.10 16.56 0.28
C GLU A 222 9.15 15.89 1.31
N PRO A 223 9.65 14.96 2.15
CA PRO A 223 8.82 14.31 3.14
C PRO A 223 8.39 15.28 4.23
N GLY A 224 7.10 15.24 4.58
CA GLY A 224 6.53 16.00 5.69
C GLY A 224 7.08 15.56 7.06
N PRO A 225 6.59 16.15 8.16
CA PRO A 225 7.05 15.81 9.52
C PRO A 225 6.84 14.34 9.91
N ASP A 226 5.81 13.70 9.36
CA ASP A 226 5.49 12.27 9.49
C ASP A 226 6.20 11.38 8.47
N GLY A 227 7.12 11.95 7.69
CA GLY A 227 7.83 11.26 6.62
C GLY A 227 7.03 10.98 5.36
N ARG A 228 5.78 11.44 5.25
CA ARG A 228 4.95 11.23 4.07
C ARG A 228 5.35 12.16 2.94
N LEU A 229 5.59 11.59 1.75
CA LEU A 229 5.71 12.35 0.49
C LEU A 229 4.32 12.87 0.05
N ARG A 230 4.32 14.09 -0.54
CA ARG A 230 3.11 14.77 -1.01
C ARG A 230 3.15 14.96 -2.52
#